data_e4281ecf8ee9c822966a82ef08c629c5
#
_entry.id   e4281ecf8ee9c822966a82ef08c629c5
#
_cell.length_a   1.000
_cell.length_b   1.000
_cell.length_c   1.000
_cell.angle_alpha   90.00
_cell.angle_beta   90.00
_cell.angle_gamma   90.00
#
_symmetry.space_group_name_H-M   'P 1'
#
loop_
_entity.id
_entity.type
_entity.pdbx_description
1 polymer ?
#
loop_
_entity_poly.entity_id
_entity_poly.type
_entity_poly.pdbx_seq_one_letter_code
_entity_poly.pdbx_strand_id
1 'polypeptide(L)'
;MSFFHAGKIRVMLIGGEGREHAIVWSLSKSPKVDLIICAPGNGGTARGSTKIKNCDPDIKATDLTGLLGVAETHRVDLVVPCSDSSIISGAVDFFETRGFRVFGPSKKVAKIEGSKRWAKAFMERHKIPTASYQSFSSPSEASLFLQSQPTSRHVVKASGLAAGKGVFLCNTKEEAEDAVNKFMVERVFGEAGEEIVIEEFLVGRELSVTIITDGKVWRLFPVGQDAQRIYDGNLGPNTGGMGVCIPSDFFNVEEILEIQQTILEPTIRGLEDESKVTPYSFLSITALTNSRS
;
A
#
# COMPACT_ATOMS: atom_id res chain seq x y z
N MET A 1 -25.27 -19.37 5.66
CA MET A 1 -26.47 -18.53 5.35
C MET A 1 -26.13 -17.71 4.10
N SER A 2 -26.92 -17.88 3.04
CA SER A 2 -26.75 -17.16 1.77
C SER A 2 -27.26 -15.73 1.95
N PHE A 3 -26.35 -14.76 2.01
CA PHE A 3 -26.67 -13.33 2.18
C PHE A 3 -26.78 -12.57 0.84
N PHE A 4 -27.01 -13.25 -0.25
CA PHE A 4 -27.33 -12.59 -1.50
C PHE A 4 -28.84 -12.37 -1.57
N HIS A 5 -29.27 -11.20 -1.14
CA HIS A 5 -30.55 -10.67 -1.58
C HIS A 5 -30.51 -10.57 -3.12
N ALA A 6 -31.60 -10.91 -3.79
CA ALA A 6 -31.77 -10.86 -5.25
C ALA A 6 -31.73 -9.40 -5.80
N GLY A 7 -31.17 -8.45 -5.07
CA GLY A 7 -31.10 -7.03 -5.39
C GLY A 7 -29.68 -6.58 -5.77
N LYS A 8 -29.62 -5.45 -6.44
CA LYS A 8 -28.36 -4.75 -6.71
C LYS A 8 -27.83 -4.12 -5.42
N ILE A 9 -26.50 -4.02 -5.30
CA ILE A 9 -25.84 -3.45 -4.12
C ILE A 9 -25.42 -2.00 -4.34
N ARG A 10 -25.35 -1.25 -3.24
CA ARG A 10 -24.81 0.11 -3.17
C ARG A 10 -23.45 0.07 -2.50
N VAL A 11 -22.45 0.64 -3.17
CA VAL A 11 -21.06 0.59 -2.74
C VAL A 11 -20.60 1.99 -2.36
N MET A 12 -19.91 2.14 -1.23
CA MET A 12 -19.14 3.33 -0.93
C MET A 12 -17.66 3.00 -1.05
N LEU A 13 -16.95 3.74 -1.89
CA LEU A 13 -15.51 3.64 -2.06
C LEU A 13 -14.85 4.86 -1.43
N ILE A 14 -13.93 4.62 -0.49
CA ILE A 14 -13.25 5.69 0.25
C ILE A 14 -11.90 5.97 -0.41
N GLY A 15 -11.79 7.16 -1.00
CA GLY A 15 -10.60 7.65 -1.68
C GLY A 15 -10.96 8.51 -2.90
N GLY A 16 -9.95 9.07 -3.55
CA GLY A 16 -10.17 10.03 -4.64
C GLY A 16 -9.03 10.09 -5.67
N GLU A 17 -8.14 9.12 -5.70
CA GLU A 17 -7.02 9.10 -6.64
C GLU A 17 -7.30 8.22 -7.88
N GLY A 18 -6.27 7.99 -8.70
CA GLY A 18 -6.39 7.23 -9.93
C GLY A 18 -6.77 5.76 -9.73
N ARG A 19 -6.24 5.12 -8.67
CA ARG A 19 -6.57 3.74 -8.28
C ARG A 19 -8.06 3.62 -7.96
N GLU A 20 -8.58 4.50 -7.12
CA GLU A 20 -9.98 4.53 -6.76
C GLU A 20 -10.87 4.77 -7.96
N HIS A 21 -10.47 5.69 -8.85
CA HIS A 21 -11.23 5.95 -10.08
C HIS A 21 -11.31 4.71 -10.97
N ALA A 22 -10.21 3.97 -11.15
CA ALA A 22 -10.20 2.74 -11.95
C ALA A 22 -11.12 1.65 -11.36
N ILE A 23 -11.11 1.48 -10.04
CA ILE A 23 -11.99 0.53 -9.33
C ILE A 23 -13.47 0.92 -9.50
N VAL A 24 -13.79 2.18 -9.29
CA VAL A 24 -15.15 2.72 -9.46
C VAL A 24 -15.66 2.52 -10.88
N TRP A 25 -14.84 2.83 -11.88
CA TRP A 25 -15.17 2.62 -13.27
C TRP A 25 -15.43 1.14 -13.60
N SER A 26 -14.62 0.24 -13.06
CA SER A 26 -14.82 -1.20 -13.21
C SER A 26 -16.11 -1.68 -12.52
N LEU A 27 -16.35 -1.28 -11.28
CA LEU A 27 -17.55 -1.62 -10.54
C LEU A 27 -18.82 -1.09 -11.21
N SER A 28 -18.78 0.10 -11.83
CA SER A 28 -19.95 0.69 -12.52
C SER A 28 -20.47 -0.14 -13.67
N LYS A 29 -19.63 -0.97 -14.29
CA LYS A 29 -20.02 -1.90 -15.35
C LYS A 29 -20.76 -3.13 -14.84
N SER A 30 -20.67 -3.42 -13.54
CA SER A 30 -21.33 -4.59 -12.99
C SER A 30 -22.84 -4.42 -12.97
N PRO A 31 -23.61 -5.41 -13.47
CA PRO A 31 -25.07 -5.40 -13.33
C PRO A 31 -25.55 -5.56 -11.89
N LYS A 32 -24.68 -6.03 -10.99
CA LYS A 32 -24.95 -6.20 -9.56
C LYS A 32 -24.83 -4.91 -8.75
N VAL A 33 -24.27 -3.85 -9.33
CA VAL A 33 -24.07 -2.56 -8.66
C VAL A 33 -25.13 -1.57 -9.13
N ASP A 34 -25.84 -0.99 -8.16
CA ASP A 34 -26.87 0.04 -8.39
C ASP A 34 -26.31 1.45 -8.27
N LEU A 35 -25.55 1.70 -7.21
CA LEU A 35 -25.00 3.00 -6.89
C LEU A 35 -23.58 2.86 -6.34
N ILE A 36 -22.72 3.78 -6.71
CA ILE A 36 -21.37 3.92 -6.15
C ILE A 36 -21.22 5.35 -5.62
N ILE A 37 -20.88 5.47 -4.34
CA ILE A 37 -20.52 6.75 -3.72
C ILE A 37 -19.00 6.78 -3.57
N CYS A 38 -18.36 7.75 -4.20
CA CYS A 38 -16.93 8.01 -4.02
C CYS A 38 -16.74 9.05 -2.92
N ALA A 39 -15.97 8.74 -1.90
CA ALA A 39 -15.80 9.58 -0.73
C ALA A 39 -14.30 9.89 -0.48
N PRO A 40 -13.83 11.10 -0.81
CA PRO A 40 -14.55 12.21 -1.47
C PRO A 40 -14.73 12.05 -2.99
N GLY A 41 -13.97 11.17 -3.66
CA GLY A 41 -13.88 11.09 -5.11
C GLY A 41 -13.02 12.23 -5.71
N ASN A 42 -13.13 12.42 -7.01
CA ASN A 42 -12.42 13.47 -7.75
C ASN A 42 -13.25 13.98 -8.94
N GLY A 43 -12.72 14.95 -9.69
CA GLY A 43 -13.40 15.56 -10.83
C GLY A 43 -13.72 14.60 -11.99
N GLY A 44 -13.08 13.42 -12.03
CA GLY A 44 -13.31 12.40 -13.06
C GLY A 44 -14.26 11.28 -12.62
N THR A 45 -14.28 10.91 -11.33
CA THR A 45 -15.00 9.73 -10.83
C THR A 45 -16.49 9.74 -11.16
N ALA A 46 -17.18 10.86 -10.97
CA ALA A 46 -18.62 10.97 -11.23
C ALA A 46 -18.99 11.13 -12.71
N ARG A 47 -18.02 11.23 -13.62
CA ARG A 47 -18.29 11.47 -15.06
C ARG A 47 -18.51 10.19 -15.88
N GLY A 48 -18.05 9.07 -15.37
CA GLY A 48 -17.99 7.82 -16.17
C GLY A 48 -19.29 7.03 -16.24
N SER A 49 -20.26 7.29 -15.35
CA SER A 49 -21.51 6.52 -15.29
C SER A 49 -22.55 7.24 -14.41
N THR A 50 -23.83 7.11 -14.77
CA THR A 50 -24.96 7.60 -13.95
C THR A 50 -25.09 6.91 -12.59
N LYS A 51 -24.44 5.76 -12.41
CA LYS A 51 -24.38 5.03 -11.15
C LYS A 51 -23.41 5.65 -10.14
N ILE A 52 -22.52 6.54 -10.57
CA ILE A 52 -21.44 7.06 -9.72
C ILE A 52 -21.79 8.46 -9.26
N LYS A 53 -21.58 8.70 -7.96
CA LYS A 53 -21.68 10.02 -7.34
C LYS A 53 -20.49 10.27 -6.43
N ASN A 54 -20.01 11.49 -6.39
CA ASN A 54 -19.08 11.91 -5.33
C ASN A 54 -19.88 12.35 -4.11
N CYS A 55 -19.34 12.15 -2.91
CA CYS A 55 -19.89 12.79 -1.72
C CYS A 55 -19.43 14.24 -1.61
N ASP A 56 -19.79 14.89 -0.52
CA ASP A 56 -19.32 16.23 -0.19
C ASP A 56 -17.77 16.25 -0.15
N PRO A 57 -17.10 17.13 -0.90
CA PRO A 57 -15.64 17.21 -0.96
C PRO A 57 -14.98 17.59 0.38
N ASP A 58 -15.73 18.18 1.31
CA ASP A 58 -15.24 18.52 2.65
C ASP A 58 -15.08 17.28 3.55
N ILE A 59 -15.74 16.16 3.22
CA ILE A 59 -15.60 14.89 3.93
C ILE A 59 -14.32 14.20 3.46
N LYS A 60 -13.30 14.23 4.30
CA LYS A 60 -12.01 13.61 4.00
C LYS A 60 -12.06 12.07 4.17
N ALA A 61 -11.17 11.36 3.49
CA ALA A 61 -11.04 9.91 3.58
C ALA A 61 -10.74 9.39 5.01
N THR A 62 -10.27 10.24 5.91
CA THR A 62 -9.99 9.94 7.33
C THR A 62 -11.09 10.41 8.28
N ASP A 63 -12.10 11.13 7.81
CA ASP A 63 -13.26 11.53 8.61
C ASP A 63 -14.26 10.38 8.71
N LEU A 64 -13.99 9.41 9.57
CA LEU A 64 -14.80 8.21 9.71
C LEU A 64 -16.26 8.50 10.12
N THR A 65 -16.50 9.59 10.88
CA THR A 65 -17.84 9.99 11.31
C THR A 65 -18.63 10.59 10.16
N GLY A 66 -18.02 11.49 9.39
CA GLY A 66 -18.65 12.05 8.19
C GLY A 66 -18.94 10.97 7.15
N LEU A 67 -17.98 10.05 6.94
CA LEU A 67 -18.15 8.89 6.06
C LEU A 67 -19.29 7.95 6.50
N LEU A 68 -19.49 7.77 7.81
CA LEU A 68 -20.62 6.99 8.34
C LEU A 68 -21.95 7.65 7.95
N GLY A 69 -22.08 8.96 8.13
CA GLY A 69 -23.29 9.68 7.72
C GLY A 69 -23.58 9.54 6.22
N VAL A 70 -22.53 9.53 5.38
CA VAL A 70 -22.67 9.26 3.93
C VAL A 70 -23.18 7.84 3.69
N ALA A 71 -22.59 6.84 4.36
CA ALA A 71 -22.96 5.44 4.19
C ALA A 71 -24.42 5.18 4.59
N GLU A 72 -24.87 5.75 5.70
CA GLU A 72 -26.26 5.64 6.19
C GLU A 72 -27.26 6.35 5.25
N THR A 73 -26.95 7.60 4.87
CA THR A 73 -27.81 8.40 3.96
C THR A 73 -28.06 7.70 2.64
N HIS A 74 -27.02 7.07 2.08
CA HIS A 74 -27.11 6.37 0.81
C HIS A 74 -27.46 4.88 0.94
N ARG A 75 -27.69 4.38 2.16
CA ARG A 75 -27.99 2.97 2.45
C ARG A 75 -26.96 2.04 1.79
N VAL A 76 -25.70 2.26 2.10
CA VAL A 76 -24.58 1.49 1.53
C VAL A 76 -24.61 0.06 2.04
N ASP A 77 -24.42 -0.89 1.13
CA ASP A 77 -24.36 -2.33 1.43
C ASP A 77 -22.92 -2.82 1.62
N LEU A 78 -21.96 -2.16 0.94
CA LEU A 78 -20.55 -2.53 0.96
C LEU A 78 -19.67 -1.28 1.01
N VAL A 79 -18.77 -1.24 1.96
CA VAL A 79 -17.74 -0.20 2.07
C VAL A 79 -16.41 -0.74 1.58
N VAL A 80 -15.70 0.04 0.75
CA VAL A 80 -14.40 -0.31 0.18
C VAL A 80 -13.40 0.82 0.46
N PRO A 81 -12.70 0.79 1.61
CA PRO A 81 -11.60 1.70 1.86
C PRO A 81 -10.45 1.39 0.89
N CYS A 82 -10.03 2.38 0.11
CA CYS A 82 -8.95 2.23 -0.88
C CYS A 82 -7.77 3.14 -0.63
N SER A 83 -7.97 4.32 -0.05
CA SER A 83 -6.85 5.20 0.27
C SER A 83 -6.07 4.66 1.47
N ASP A 84 -4.74 4.69 1.39
CA ASP A 84 -3.85 4.20 2.45
C ASP A 84 -4.16 4.89 3.79
N SER A 85 -4.45 6.19 3.75
CA SER A 85 -4.83 6.96 4.94
C SER A 85 -6.12 6.46 5.61
N SER A 86 -7.15 6.10 4.82
CA SER A 86 -8.40 5.56 5.37
C SER A 86 -8.20 4.17 5.99
N ILE A 87 -7.42 3.32 5.35
CA ILE A 87 -7.10 1.97 5.81
C ILE A 87 -6.34 2.03 7.14
N ILE A 88 -5.28 2.84 7.21
CA ILE A 88 -4.44 2.98 8.40
C ILE A 88 -5.17 3.68 9.54
N SER A 89 -6.10 4.59 9.24
CA SER A 89 -6.97 5.19 10.27
C SER A 89 -7.91 4.18 10.93
N GLY A 90 -8.11 2.99 10.31
CA GLY A 90 -8.95 1.93 10.83
C GLY A 90 -10.38 1.97 10.30
N ALA A 91 -10.59 2.46 9.08
CA ALA A 91 -11.91 2.52 8.47
C ALA A 91 -12.59 1.15 8.41
N VAL A 92 -11.84 0.08 8.14
CA VAL A 92 -12.39 -1.29 8.10
C VAL A 92 -13.03 -1.65 9.44
N ASP A 93 -12.24 -1.60 10.51
CA ASP A 93 -12.70 -1.95 11.87
C ASP A 93 -13.86 -1.04 12.31
N PHE A 94 -13.80 0.24 11.95
CA PHE A 94 -14.84 1.22 12.28
C PHE A 94 -16.19 0.88 11.65
N PHE A 95 -16.22 0.52 10.38
CA PHE A 95 -17.46 0.18 9.67
C PHE A 95 -17.96 -1.23 10.00
N GLU A 96 -17.07 -2.22 10.15
CA GLU A 96 -17.45 -3.58 10.54
C GLU A 96 -18.14 -3.62 11.92
N THR A 97 -17.60 -2.90 12.91
CA THR A 97 -18.22 -2.82 14.25
C THR A 97 -19.60 -2.16 14.24
N ARG A 98 -19.96 -1.47 13.16
CA ARG A 98 -21.29 -0.85 12.94
C ARG A 98 -22.18 -1.66 12.02
N GLY A 99 -21.78 -2.90 11.69
CA GLY A 99 -22.59 -3.84 10.92
C GLY A 99 -22.52 -3.67 9.41
N PHE A 100 -21.66 -2.81 8.88
CA PHE A 100 -21.42 -2.73 7.45
C PHE A 100 -20.56 -3.90 6.97
N ARG A 101 -20.83 -4.37 5.76
CA ARG A 101 -19.88 -5.24 5.06
C ARG A 101 -18.73 -4.37 4.53
N VAL A 102 -17.50 -4.82 4.75
CA VAL A 102 -16.31 -4.07 4.32
C VAL A 102 -15.39 -4.99 3.53
N PHE A 103 -14.79 -4.46 2.48
CA PHE A 103 -13.69 -5.11 1.78
C PHE A 103 -12.43 -4.28 1.96
N GLY A 104 -11.52 -4.76 2.77
CA GLY A 104 -10.25 -4.09 3.09
C GLY A 104 -9.57 -4.76 4.28
N PRO A 105 -8.28 -4.47 4.52
CA PRO A 105 -7.55 -5.02 5.66
C PRO A 105 -7.91 -4.29 6.95
N SER A 106 -8.00 -5.04 8.06
CA SER A 106 -8.14 -4.43 9.38
C SER A 106 -6.95 -3.52 9.71
N LYS A 107 -7.12 -2.59 10.65
CA LYS A 107 -6.03 -1.71 11.12
C LYS A 107 -4.79 -2.49 11.54
N LYS A 108 -4.99 -3.69 12.09
CA LYS A 108 -3.91 -4.56 12.53
C LYS A 108 -3.09 -5.11 11.36
N VAL A 109 -3.76 -5.54 10.29
CA VAL A 109 -3.14 -5.99 9.04
C VAL A 109 -2.48 -4.82 8.30
N ALA A 110 -3.13 -3.66 8.29
CA ALA A 110 -2.64 -2.45 7.62
C ALA A 110 -1.31 -1.92 8.16
N LYS A 111 -0.84 -2.39 9.32
CA LYS A 111 0.48 -2.06 9.85
C LYS A 111 1.63 -2.41 8.90
N ILE A 112 1.43 -3.41 8.05
CA ILE A 112 2.46 -3.81 7.07
C ILE A 112 2.80 -2.67 6.09
N GLU A 113 1.83 -1.81 5.78
CA GLU A 113 2.02 -0.61 4.97
C GLU A 113 2.29 0.62 5.85
N GLY A 114 1.60 0.71 6.99
CA GLY A 114 1.64 1.87 7.89
C GLY A 114 2.96 2.09 8.62
N SER A 115 3.80 1.06 8.75
CA SER A 115 5.09 1.15 9.42
C SER A 115 6.12 0.23 8.78
N LYS A 116 7.11 0.83 8.12
CA LYS A 116 8.21 0.05 7.50
C LYS A 116 9.04 -0.71 8.53
N ARG A 117 9.25 -0.12 9.72
CA ARG A 117 9.88 -0.80 10.84
C ARG A 117 9.13 -2.08 11.22
N TRP A 118 7.80 -1.99 11.36
CA TRP A 118 6.97 -3.14 11.67
C TRP A 118 7.01 -4.18 10.53
N ALA A 119 6.89 -3.72 9.28
CA ALA A 119 6.94 -4.58 8.10
C ALA A 119 8.25 -5.37 8.02
N LYS A 120 9.40 -4.73 8.26
CA LYS A 120 10.71 -5.39 8.28
C LYS A 120 10.80 -6.44 9.38
N ALA A 121 10.39 -6.09 10.60
CA ALA A 121 10.36 -7.04 11.71
C ALA A 121 9.38 -8.21 11.46
N PHE A 122 8.27 -7.96 10.78
CA PHE A 122 7.34 -8.99 10.33
C PHE A 122 8.00 -9.93 9.31
N MET A 123 8.67 -9.39 8.29
CA MET A 123 9.37 -10.19 7.28
C MET A 123 10.44 -11.08 7.93
N GLU A 124 11.18 -10.56 8.89
CA GLU A 124 12.19 -11.31 9.64
C GLU A 124 11.57 -12.45 10.44
N ARG A 125 10.50 -12.21 11.21
CA ARG A 125 9.79 -13.23 11.99
C ARG A 125 9.24 -14.37 11.13
N HIS A 126 8.74 -14.04 9.94
CA HIS A 126 8.14 -14.99 9.01
C HIS A 126 9.11 -15.50 7.93
N LYS A 127 10.40 -15.18 8.06
CA LYS A 127 11.48 -15.59 7.14
C LYS A 127 11.21 -15.20 5.68
N ILE A 128 10.59 -14.05 5.48
CA ILE A 128 10.33 -13.50 4.15
C ILE A 128 11.59 -12.77 3.69
N PRO A 129 12.15 -13.11 2.51
CA PRO A 129 13.33 -12.46 1.97
C PRO A 129 13.13 -10.94 1.86
N THR A 130 14.09 -10.19 2.39
CA THR A 130 14.09 -8.72 2.32
C THR A 130 15.51 -8.22 2.46
N ALA A 131 15.77 -6.96 2.04
CA ALA A 131 17.06 -6.30 2.26
C ALA A 131 17.43 -6.33 3.74
N SER A 132 18.70 -6.56 4.05
CA SER A 132 19.22 -6.38 5.41
C SER A 132 18.95 -4.96 5.89
N TYR A 133 18.60 -4.79 7.15
CA TYR A 133 18.11 -3.49 7.64
C TYR A 133 18.42 -3.28 9.10
N GLN A 134 18.39 -2.01 9.50
CA GLN A 134 18.30 -1.60 10.89
C GLN A 134 17.35 -0.40 11.04
N SER A 135 16.60 -0.36 12.14
CA SER A 135 15.63 0.70 12.42
C SER A 135 16.13 1.60 13.53
N PHE A 136 15.90 2.91 13.40
CA PHE A 136 16.38 3.92 14.34
C PHE A 136 15.26 4.88 14.73
N SER A 137 15.25 5.26 16.02
CA SER A 137 14.45 6.35 16.57
C SER A 137 15.35 7.50 17.08
N SER A 138 16.67 7.38 16.91
CA SER A 138 17.67 8.38 17.28
C SER A 138 18.57 8.74 16.10
N PRO A 139 18.63 10.02 15.70
CA PRO A 139 19.51 10.46 14.61
C PRO A 139 20.98 10.12 14.86
N SER A 140 21.44 10.26 16.10
CA SER A 140 22.83 9.97 16.46
C SER A 140 23.20 8.50 16.31
N GLU A 141 22.30 7.59 16.71
CA GLU A 141 22.48 6.14 16.53
C GLU A 141 22.50 5.76 15.04
N ALA A 142 21.61 6.36 14.25
CA ALA A 142 21.58 6.15 12.80
C ALA A 142 22.90 6.60 12.13
N SER A 143 23.43 7.77 12.51
CA SER A 143 24.70 8.28 11.99
C SER A 143 25.88 7.38 12.41
N LEU A 144 25.94 6.94 13.67
CA LEU A 144 26.98 6.01 14.12
C LEU A 144 26.93 4.68 13.37
N PHE A 145 25.73 4.17 13.10
CA PHE A 145 25.55 2.98 12.29
C PHE A 145 26.10 3.19 10.87
N LEU A 146 25.75 4.28 10.18
CA LEU A 146 26.22 4.57 8.83
C LEU A 146 27.74 4.66 8.77
N GLN A 147 28.37 5.30 9.77
CA GLN A 147 29.82 5.41 9.86
C GLN A 147 30.51 4.05 10.01
N SER A 148 29.87 3.12 10.75
CA SER A 148 30.41 1.78 10.98
C SER A 148 30.30 0.84 9.77
N GLN A 149 29.44 1.16 8.78
CA GLN A 149 29.19 0.28 7.65
C GLN A 149 30.38 0.29 6.65
N PRO A 150 30.74 -0.87 6.09
CA PRO A 150 31.81 -0.95 5.09
C PRO A 150 31.39 -0.38 3.72
N THR A 151 30.10 -0.41 3.40
CA THR A 151 29.56 0.14 2.16
C THR A 151 29.19 1.61 2.30
N SER A 152 29.27 2.37 1.21
CA SER A 152 28.78 3.75 1.15
C SER A 152 27.33 3.85 0.69
N ARG A 153 26.79 2.82 0.02
CA ARG A 153 25.46 2.85 -0.59
C ARG A 153 24.41 2.29 0.38
N HIS A 154 23.38 3.08 0.64
CA HIS A 154 22.28 2.71 1.52
C HIS A 154 20.94 3.19 0.97
N VAL A 155 19.86 2.58 1.45
CA VAL A 155 18.51 3.10 1.26
C VAL A 155 17.98 3.55 2.61
N VAL A 156 17.65 4.84 2.75
CA VAL A 156 17.08 5.42 3.96
C VAL A 156 15.60 5.66 3.75
N LYS A 157 14.76 5.10 4.62
CA LYS A 157 13.29 5.15 4.49
C LYS A 157 12.67 5.72 5.75
N ALA A 158 11.76 6.69 5.60
CA ALA A 158 10.85 7.07 6.67
C ALA A 158 9.93 5.88 6.99
N SER A 159 9.75 5.55 8.28
CA SER A 159 8.97 4.36 8.68
C SER A 159 7.49 4.53 8.42
N GLY A 160 6.94 5.72 8.62
CA GLY A 160 5.53 6.03 8.41
C GLY A 160 5.16 6.28 6.94
N LEU A 161 3.89 6.61 6.73
CA LEU A 161 3.37 6.95 5.41
C LEU A 161 3.96 8.28 4.90
N ALA A 162 4.60 8.25 3.75
CA ALA A 162 5.19 9.41 3.09
C ALA A 162 4.82 9.49 1.59
N ALA A 163 3.70 8.90 1.17
CA ALA A 163 3.16 8.94 -0.19
C ALA A 163 4.22 8.61 -1.28
N GLY A 164 5.00 7.55 -1.08
CA GLY A 164 6.07 7.13 -1.99
C GLY A 164 7.34 8.01 -1.97
N LYS A 165 7.34 9.16 -1.29
CA LYS A 165 8.45 10.11 -1.29
C LYS A 165 9.46 9.91 -0.15
N GLY A 166 9.11 9.11 0.86
CA GLY A 166 9.95 8.85 2.04
C GLY A 166 10.99 7.75 1.83
N VAL A 167 11.56 7.63 0.63
CA VAL A 167 12.61 6.65 0.30
C VAL A 167 13.73 7.37 -0.43
N PHE A 168 14.91 7.41 0.18
CA PHE A 168 16.10 8.02 -0.39
C PHE A 168 17.11 6.93 -0.72
N LEU A 169 17.52 6.89 -1.98
CA LEU A 169 18.55 6.00 -2.50
C LEU A 169 19.88 6.73 -2.45
N CYS A 170 20.67 6.42 -1.46
CA CYS A 170 21.92 7.11 -1.14
C CYS A 170 23.11 6.35 -1.74
N ASN A 171 23.91 7.02 -2.56
CA ASN A 171 25.10 6.45 -3.18
C ASN A 171 26.35 6.68 -2.33
N THR A 172 26.30 7.65 -1.41
CA THR A 172 27.39 7.97 -0.48
C THR A 172 26.88 7.99 0.96
N LYS A 173 27.80 7.93 1.92
CA LYS A 173 27.47 8.05 3.34
C LYS A 173 26.91 9.43 3.67
N GLU A 174 27.46 10.46 3.04
CA GLU A 174 27.03 11.86 3.20
C GLU A 174 25.58 12.04 2.77
N GLU A 175 25.18 11.44 1.62
CA GLU A 175 23.77 11.42 1.17
C GLU A 175 22.87 10.70 2.18
N ALA A 176 23.35 9.60 2.78
CA ALA A 176 22.59 8.86 3.79
C ALA A 176 22.45 9.65 5.10
N GLU A 177 23.50 10.35 5.55
CA GLU A 177 23.46 11.23 6.70
C GLU A 177 22.53 12.43 6.47
N ASP A 178 22.55 13.03 5.28
CA ASP A 178 21.61 14.09 4.88
C ASP A 178 20.16 13.58 4.91
N ALA A 179 19.90 12.36 4.46
CA ALA A 179 18.58 11.73 4.54
C ALA A 179 18.14 11.54 6.00
N VAL A 180 19.02 11.08 6.89
CA VAL A 180 18.74 10.96 8.33
C VAL A 180 18.37 12.32 8.91
N ASN A 181 19.14 13.37 8.59
CA ASN A 181 18.88 14.72 9.06
C ASN A 181 17.51 15.24 8.57
N LYS A 182 17.21 15.12 7.27
CA LYS A 182 15.92 15.54 6.70
C LYS A 182 14.73 14.84 7.34
N PHE A 183 14.82 13.53 7.60
CA PHE A 183 13.71 12.78 8.14
C PHE A 183 13.52 13.05 9.64
N MET A 184 14.57 12.93 10.43
CA MET A 184 14.48 12.88 11.89
C MET A 184 14.69 14.23 12.57
N VAL A 185 15.48 15.13 11.97
CA VAL A 185 15.78 16.45 12.56
C VAL A 185 14.92 17.53 11.95
N GLU A 186 14.94 17.68 10.63
CA GLU A 186 14.14 18.68 9.91
C GLU A 186 12.65 18.27 9.80
N ARG A 187 12.35 16.96 9.98
CA ARG A 187 11.00 16.41 9.98
C ARG A 187 10.21 16.74 8.71
N VAL A 188 10.84 16.66 7.55
CA VAL A 188 10.21 16.99 6.26
C VAL A 188 8.95 16.15 5.95
N PHE A 189 8.78 15.00 6.62
CA PHE A 189 7.59 14.13 6.57
C PHE A 189 6.82 14.09 7.89
N GLY A 190 7.03 15.07 8.80
CA GLY A 190 6.36 15.10 10.11
C GLY A 190 6.61 13.82 10.93
N GLU A 191 5.56 13.29 11.55
CA GLU A 191 5.62 12.07 12.38
C GLU A 191 6.09 10.83 11.61
N ALA A 192 5.87 10.77 10.28
CA ALA A 192 6.30 9.63 9.48
C ALA A 192 7.82 9.43 9.46
N GLY A 193 8.60 10.50 9.69
CA GLY A 193 10.06 10.49 9.73
C GLY A 193 10.66 10.37 11.15
N GLU A 194 9.86 10.26 12.19
CA GLU A 194 10.38 10.09 13.57
C GLU A 194 11.13 8.78 13.78
N GLU A 195 10.73 7.76 13.05
CA GLU A 195 11.47 6.51 12.92
C GLU A 195 11.91 6.31 11.48
N ILE A 196 13.11 5.79 11.29
CA ILE A 196 13.64 5.45 9.98
C ILE A 196 14.10 4.00 9.91
N VAL A 197 14.17 3.48 8.68
CA VAL A 197 14.79 2.20 8.37
C VAL A 197 15.94 2.47 7.40
N ILE A 198 17.12 2.01 7.75
CA ILE A 198 18.30 2.02 6.86
C ILE A 198 18.49 0.61 6.34
N GLU A 199 18.52 0.47 5.02
CA GLU A 199 18.62 -0.81 4.33
C GLU A 199 19.86 -0.87 3.46
N GLU A 200 20.34 -2.08 3.20
CA GLU A 200 21.32 -2.30 2.14
C GLU A 200 20.75 -1.86 0.78
N PHE A 201 21.63 -1.40 -0.09
CA PHE A 201 21.25 -1.00 -1.44
C PHE A 201 21.23 -2.23 -2.36
N LEU A 202 20.06 -2.74 -2.62
CA LEU A 202 19.88 -3.84 -3.57
C LEU A 202 19.84 -3.32 -5.01
N VAL A 203 20.42 -4.09 -5.92
CA VAL A 203 20.36 -3.85 -7.37
C VAL A 203 19.60 -4.99 -8.01
N GLY A 204 18.59 -4.67 -8.79
CA GLY A 204 17.76 -5.69 -9.44
C GLY A 204 16.68 -5.05 -10.31
N ARG A 205 15.87 -5.90 -10.93
CA ARG A 205 14.67 -5.47 -11.65
C ARG A 205 13.49 -5.45 -10.68
N GLU A 206 12.75 -4.35 -10.67
CA GLU A 206 11.53 -4.22 -9.87
C GLU A 206 10.36 -4.96 -10.54
N LEU A 207 9.60 -5.68 -9.74
CA LEU A 207 8.40 -6.39 -10.12
C LEU A 207 7.29 -6.09 -9.12
N SER A 208 6.15 -5.61 -9.63
CA SER A 208 4.95 -5.42 -8.84
C SER A 208 4.02 -6.61 -8.96
N VAL A 209 3.82 -7.30 -7.86
CA VAL A 209 2.96 -8.48 -7.76
C VAL A 209 1.76 -8.14 -6.90
N THR A 210 0.57 -8.18 -7.51
CA THR A 210 -0.68 -7.86 -6.81
C THR A 210 -1.58 -9.09 -6.77
N ILE A 211 -2.15 -9.34 -5.60
CA ILE A 211 -3.15 -10.39 -5.38
C ILE A 211 -4.42 -9.82 -4.79
N ILE A 212 -5.53 -10.51 -5.01
CA ILE A 212 -6.73 -10.38 -4.20
C ILE A 212 -6.87 -11.62 -3.33
N THR A 213 -7.19 -11.44 -2.05
CA THR A 213 -7.28 -12.55 -1.10
C THR A 213 -8.47 -12.38 -0.15
N ASP A 214 -9.00 -13.51 0.29
CA ASP A 214 -9.90 -13.62 1.44
C ASP A 214 -9.18 -14.11 2.71
N GLY A 215 -7.84 -14.14 2.67
CA GLY A 215 -6.96 -14.63 3.73
C GLY A 215 -6.70 -16.13 3.70
N LYS A 216 -7.47 -16.91 2.96
CA LYS A 216 -7.30 -18.36 2.77
C LYS A 216 -6.94 -18.70 1.34
N VAL A 217 -7.64 -18.08 0.42
CA VAL A 217 -7.43 -18.24 -1.02
C VAL A 217 -7.02 -16.90 -1.60
N TRP A 218 -6.14 -16.94 -2.56
CA TRP A 218 -5.73 -15.74 -3.28
C TRP A 218 -5.71 -15.98 -4.79
N ARG A 219 -5.81 -14.90 -5.53
CA ARG A 219 -5.69 -14.88 -6.99
C ARG A 219 -4.70 -13.80 -7.40
N LEU A 220 -3.75 -14.21 -8.23
CA LEU A 220 -2.73 -13.32 -8.79
C LEU A 220 -3.33 -12.50 -9.93
N PHE A 221 -3.06 -11.20 -9.91
CA PHE A 221 -3.23 -10.34 -11.08
C PHE A 221 -2.03 -10.47 -12.02
N PRO A 222 -2.16 -10.07 -13.29
CA PRO A 222 -0.99 -9.97 -14.15
C PRO A 222 0.09 -9.11 -13.49
N VAL A 223 1.33 -9.62 -13.50
CA VAL A 223 2.47 -8.92 -12.89
C VAL A 223 2.84 -7.69 -13.70
N GLY A 224 3.29 -6.65 -13.01
CA GLY A 224 3.62 -5.37 -13.60
C GLY A 224 5.01 -4.89 -13.25
N GLN A 225 5.47 -3.92 -14.00
CA GLN A 225 6.68 -3.17 -13.71
C GLN A 225 6.34 -1.70 -13.58
N ASP A 226 6.65 -1.12 -12.42
CA ASP A 226 6.43 0.28 -12.12
C ASP A 226 7.60 1.15 -12.61
N ALA A 227 7.26 2.31 -13.16
CA ALA A 227 8.22 3.39 -13.44
C ALA A 227 8.06 4.46 -12.35
N GLN A 228 8.94 4.48 -11.37
CA GLN A 228 8.85 5.40 -10.23
C GLN A 228 9.75 6.62 -10.34
N ARG A 229 10.84 6.53 -11.10
CA ARG A 229 11.80 7.63 -11.27
C ARG A 229 11.28 8.68 -12.23
N ILE A 230 11.58 9.96 -11.94
CA ILE A 230 11.03 11.10 -12.70
C ILE A 230 11.64 11.28 -14.08
N TYR A 231 12.86 10.79 -14.31
CA TYR A 231 13.58 10.97 -15.58
C TYR A 231 13.75 9.66 -16.34
N ASP A 232 13.93 9.76 -17.65
CA ASP A 232 14.25 8.65 -18.55
C ASP A 232 15.48 7.87 -18.06
N GLY A 233 15.55 6.58 -18.43
CA GLY A 233 16.65 5.72 -18.00
C GLY A 233 16.61 5.34 -16.51
N ASN A 234 15.45 5.45 -15.86
CA ASN A 234 15.25 5.17 -14.45
C ASN A 234 16.15 6.04 -13.55
N LEU A 235 16.21 7.34 -13.84
CA LEU A 235 17.04 8.34 -13.16
C LEU A 235 16.22 9.35 -12.36
N GLY A 236 16.89 10.10 -11.47
CA GLY A 236 16.30 11.14 -10.65
C GLY A 236 15.60 10.61 -9.38
N PRO A 237 14.86 11.45 -8.66
CA PRO A 237 14.15 11.07 -7.45
C PRO A 237 12.93 10.18 -7.75
N ASN A 238 12.52 9.40 -6.74
CA ASN A 238 11.28 8.67 -6.79
C ASN A 238 10.07 9.61 -6.77
N THR A 239 9.00 9.18 -7.45
CA THR A 239 7.69 9.84 -7.46
C THR A 239 6.64 8.91 -6.87
N GLY A 240 5.39 9.31 -6.87
CA GLY A 240 4.25 8.44 -6.55
C GLY A 240 3.90 7.42 -7.65
N GLY A 241 4.70 7.38 -8.73
CA GLY A 241 4.51 6.52 -9.90
C GLY A 241 4.32 7.35 -11.18
N MET A 242 5.14 7.09 -12.20
CA MET A 242 5.07 7.72 -13.51
C MET A 242 4.25 6.88 -14.50
N GLY A 243 4.08 5.59 -14.20
CA GLY A 243 3.32 4.66 -15.00
C GLY A 243 3.64 3.21 -14.64
N VAL A 244 2.89 2.29 -15.23
CA VAL A 244 3.08 0.85 -15.04
C VAL A 244 2.89 0.13 -16.38
N CYS A 245 3.73 -0.89 -16.62
CA CYS A 245 3.58 -1.80 -17.76
C CYS A 245 3.03 -3.14 -17.25
N ILE A 246 1.84 -3.54 -17.74
CA ILE A 246 1.16 -4.79 -17.38
C ILE A 246 0.57 -5.44 -18.64
N PRO A 247 0.78 -6.74 -18.90
CA PRO A 247 1.74 -7.61 -18.23
C PRO A 247 3.19 -7.20 -18.52
N SER A 248 4.12 -7.57 -17.63
CA SER A 248 5.54 -7.41 -17.87
C SER A 248 6.12 -8.69 -18.43
N ASP A 249 6.70 -8.62 -19.63
CA ASP A 249 7.35 -9.76 -20.31
C ASP A 249 8.79 -10.00 -19.81
N PHE A 250 9.24 -9.20 -18.85
CA PHE A 250 10.62 -9.28 -18.33
C PHE A 250 10.82 -10.39 -17.29
N PHE A 251 9.77 -11.10 -16.89
CA PHE A 251 9.81 -12.11 -15.83
C PHE A 251 9.26 -13.43 -16.35
N ASN A 252 9.98 -14.50 -16.02
CA ASN A 252 9.55 -15.84 -16.37
C ASN A 252 8.63 -16.45 -15.31
N VAL A 253 8.06 -17.61 -15.60
CA VAL A 253 7.12 -18.30 -14.69
C VAL A 253 7.81 -18.75 -13.42
N GLU A 254 9.07 -19.18 -13.51
CA GLU A 254 9.86 -19.65 -12.38
C GLU A 254 10.09 -18.54 -11.36
N GLU A 255 10.46 -17.35 -11.81
CA GLU A 255 10.63 -16.16 -10.93
C GLU A 255 9.32 -15.79 -10.23
N ILE A 256 8.21 -15.85 -10.93
CA ILE A 256 6.89 -15.57 -10.35
C ILE A 256 6.52 -16.64 -9.31
N LEU A 257 6.77 -17.90 -9.58
CA LEU A 257 6.51 -18.99 -8.64
C LEU A 257 7.41 -18.88 -7.39
N GLU A 258 8.67 -18.50 -7.55
CA GLU A 258 9.57 -18.26 -6.43
C GLU A 258 9.03 -17.15 -5.52
N ILE A 259 8.59 -16.03 -6.09
CA ILE A 259 7.97 -14.92 -5.34
C ILE A 259 6.71 -15.38 -4.62
N GLN A 260 5.88 -16.20 -5.27
CA GLN A 260 4.68 -16.72 -4.64
C GLN A 260 5.02 -17.57 -3.39
N GLN A 261 5.98 -18.48 -3.52
CA GLN A 261 6.37 -19.40 -2.44
C GLN A 261 7.15 -18.73 -1.32
N THR A 262 8.06 -17.81 -1.66
CA THR A 262 9.00 -17.23 -0.69
C THR A 262 8.50 -15.92 -0.07
N ILE A 263 7.60 -15.21 -0.74
CA ILE A 263 7.12 -13.90 -0.28
C ILE A 263 5.61 -13.92 -0.03
N LEU A 264 4.79 -14.23 -1.04
CA LEU A 264 3.33 -14.10 -0.92
C LEU A 264 2.72 -15.05 0.11
N GLU A 265 3.02 -16.34 0.00
CA GLU A 265 2.45 -17.34 0.91
C GLU A 265 2.85 -17.11 2.37
N PRO A 266 4.14 -16.89 2.71
CA PRO A 266 4.51 -16.59 4.10
C PRO A 266 3.92 -15.26 4.59
N THR A 267 3.74 -14.26 3.71
CA THR A 267 3.09 -13.00 4.08
C THR A 267 1.63 -13.22 4.48
N ILE A 268 0.85 -13.94 3.66
CA ILE A 268 -0.56 -14.20 3.95
C ILE A 268 -0.71 -15.00 5.25
N ARG A 269 0.06 -16.08 5.40
CA ARG A 269 0.06 -16.90 6.62
C ARG A 269 0.46 -16.09 7.86
N GLY A 270 1.53 -15.31 7.76
CA GLY A 270 1.99 -14.48 8.87
C GLY A 270 0.98 -13.41 9.27
N LEU A 271 0.30 -12.78 8.31
CA LEU A 271 -0.77 -11.82 8.59
C LEU A 271 -1.97 -12.49 9.26
N GLU A 272 -2.36 -13.70 8.85
CA GLU A 272 -3.42 -14.47 9.50
C GLU A 272 -3.02 -14.84 10.95
N ASP A 273 -1.82 -15.37 11.14
CA ASP A 273 -1.31 -15.80 12.45
C ASP A 273 -1.22 -14.64 13.45
N GLU A 274 -0.70 -13.49 13.04
CA GLU A 274 -0.53 -12.33 13.92
C GLU A 274 -1.81 -11.53 14.13
N SER A 275 -2.68 -11.42 13.11
CA SER A 275 -3.90 -10.63 13.21
C SER A 275 -5.07 -11.42 13.83
N LYS A 276 -5.10 -12.73 13.63
CA LYS A 276 -6.25 -13.59 13.92
C LYS A 276 -7.53 -13.12 13.21
N VAL A 277 -7.37 -12.34 12.15
CA VAL A 277 -8.43 -11.79 11.30
C VAL A 277 -8.09 -12.13 9.86
N THR A 278 -9.06 -12.64 9.14
CA THR A 278 -8.91 -12.97 7.72
C THR A 278 -8.71 -11.67 6.91
N PRO A 279 -7.58 -11.46 6.25
CA PRO A 279 -7.32 -10.24 5.49
C PRO A 279 -8.07 -10.27 4.15
N TYR A 280 -9.32 -9.81 4.12
CA TYR A 280 -9.99 -9.54 2.85
C TYR A 280 -9.39 -8.29 2.21
N SER A 281 -8.50 -8.44 1.22
CA SER A 281 -7.80 -7.29 0.68
C SER A 281 -7.21 -7.51 -0.71
N PHE A 282 -6.81 -6.40 -1.33
CA PHE A 282 -5.71 -6.40 -2.27
C PHE A 282 -4.39 -6.31 -1.49
N LEU A 283 -3.42 -7.12 -1.85
CA LEU A 283 -2.06 -7.05 -1.37
C LEU A 283 -1.14 -6.87 -2.58
N SER A 284 -0.38 -5.78 -2.59
CA SER A 284 0.63 -5.52 -3.61
C SER A 284 2.01 -5.55 -2.98
N ILE A 285 2.93 -6.25 -3.61
CA ILE A 285 4.31 -6.41 -3.16
C ILE A 285 5.22 -6.00 -4.32
N THR A 286 6.18 -5.14 -4.02
CA THR A 286 7.29 -4.88 -4.94
C THR A 286 8.46 -5.78 -4.58
N ALA A 287 8.81 -6.68 -5.48
CA ALA A 287 9.96 -7.57 -5.36
C ALA A 287 11.10 -7.08 -6.25
N LEU A 288 12.34 -7.27 -5.79
CA LEU A 288 13.55 -7.10 -6.59
C LEU A 288 14.07 -8.48 -6.96
N THR A 289 14.19 -8.75 -8.25
CA THR A 289 14.81 -9.98 -8.74
C THR A 289 16.24 -9.71 -9.20
N ASN A 290 17.14 -10.65 -8.92
CA ASN A 290 18.50 -10.54 -9.45
C ASN A 290 18.45 -10.58 -10.97
N SER A 291 19.03 -9.58 -11.63
CA SER A 291 19.23 -9.63 -13.07
C SER A 291 20.19 -10.81 -13.37
N ARG A 292 19.65 -11.94 -13.81
CA ARG A 292 20.49 -12.88 -14.52
C ARG A 292 20.86 -12.20 -15.83
N SER A 293 22.15 -11.87 -15.96
CA SER A 293 22.80 -11.37 -17.17
C SER A 293 22.62 -12.30 -18.35
#